data_f010387ce530bd1c6f64be2d7f5bb296
#
_entry.id   f010387ce530bd1c6f64be2d7f5bb296
#
_cell.length_a   1.000
_cell.length_b   1.000
_cell.length_c   1.000
_cell.angle_alpha   90.00
_cell.angle_beta   90.00
_cell.angle_gamma   90.00
#
_symmetry.space_group_name_H-M   'P 1'
#
loop_
_entity.id
_entity.type
_entity.pdbx_description
1 polymer ?
#
loop_
_entity_poly.entity_id
_entity_poly.type
_entity_poly.pdbx_seq_one_letter_code
_entity_poly.pdbx_strand_id
1 'polypeptide(L)'
;MKKDELISKLSTFIRNENFAKIDEIIKKFREKSNFEMICFSSQAFINLYEFSEALKILDSIKNEYSENGEFCICYAMALYNSNKEDLALEWFEKAKEKGIKEIDESSSKYYPKSVDEWIKRAKLWKPRRIEKDNFEKDLREKRNKKIILDVNFDKEVLKDLWDNDKYYLKEYVGKTPTDEDFKNVERELGYRLPESYKALMRIQNGGVLRKNTFELPFQREWTGDSINIVSIYGVDSNKTYSICGEFGNKLWIEEWKYPNIGIAICDTPTGGHDMIFLDYSDCGPEGEPCVVHIDQEGDYEITYLADNFKDFIDGLFSDEEYEDEDD
;
A
#
# COMPACT_ATOMS: atom_id res chain seq x y z
N MET A 1 25.43 21.61 -12.57
CA MET A 1 24.97 20.19 -12.56
C MET A 1 23.78 20.14 -13.48
N LYS A 2 23.71 19.21 -14.39
CA LYS A 2 22.55 19.03 -15.27
C LYS A 2 21.42 18.33 -14.50
N LYS A 3 20.18 18.47 -14.97
CA LYS A 3 18.98 17.88 -14.37
C LYS A 3 19.13 16.38 -14.10
N ASP A 4 19.42 15.60 -15.15
CA ASP A 4 19.54 14.15 -15.04
C ASP A 4 20.66 13.71 -14.07
N GLU A 5 21.74 14.46 -14.03
CA GLU A 5 22.84 14.21 -13.09
C GLU A 5 22.42 14.45 -11.64
N LEU A 6 21.59 15.48 -11.39
CA LEU A 6 21.03 15.76 -10.07
C LEU A 6 20.03 14.68 -9.65
N ILE A 7 19.07 14.36 -10.52
CA ILE A 7 18.05 13.34 -10.23
C ILE A 7 18.71 11.99 -9.94
N SER A 8 19.65 11.55 -10.78
CA SER A 8 20.40 10.30 -10.57
C SER A 8 21.16 10.29 -9.25
N LYS A 9 21.82 11.41 -8.89
CA LYS A 9 22.56 11.52 -7.64
C LYS A 9 21.65 11.50 -6.42
N LEU A 10 20.54 12.22 -6.46
CA LEU A 10 19.56 12.24 -5.37
C LEU A 10 18.88 10.87 -5.23
N SER A 11 18.49 10.23 -6.33
CA SER A 11 17.94 8.89 -6.31
C SER A 11 18.87 7.87 -5.65
N THR A 12 20.19 8.00 -5.89
CA THR A 12 21.19 7.16 -5.20
C THR A 12 21.23 7.46 -3.70
N PHE A 13 21.12 8.71 -3.28
CA PHE A 13 21.10 9.06 -1.85
C PHE A 13 19.81 8.63 -1.16
N ILE A 14 18.67 8.74 -1.82
CA ILE A 14 17.37 8.27 -1.32
C ILE A 14 17.42 6.77 -1.07
N ARG A 15 17.82 5.98 -2.09
CA ARG A 15 17.95 4.51 -1.96
C ARG A 15 18.93 4.07 -0.86
N ASN A 16 19.93 4.88 -0.55
CA ASN A 16 20.90 4.61 0.52
C ASN A 16 20.52 5.30 1.85
N GLU A 17 19.30 5.80 1.98
CA GLU A 17 18.79 6.51 3.15
C GLU A 17 19.71 7.65 3.66
N ASN A 18 20.44 8.28 2.76
CA ASN A 18 21.40 9.33 3.11
C ASN A 18 20.74 10.72 3.08
N PHE A 19 19.68 10.88 3.85
CA PHE A 19 18.86 12.11 3.89
C PHE A 19 19.66 13.36 4.29
N ALA A 20 20.67 13.21 5.16
CA ALA A 20 21.53 14.35 5.53
C ALA A 20 22.25 15.00 4.34
N LYS A 21 22.69 14.19 3.35
CA LYS A 21 23.30 14.72 2.12
C LYS A 21 22.28 15.37 1.19
N ILE A 22 21.05 14.85 1.18
CA ILE A 22 19.95 15.42 0.40
C ILE A 22 19.60 16.79 0.95
N ASP A 23 19.41 16.91 2.26
CA ASP A 23 19.14 18.18 2.94
C ASP A 23 20.22 19.23 2.69
N GLU A 24 21.50 18.82 2.73
CA GLU A 24 22.63 19.72 2.42
C GLU A 24 22.55 20.25 0.98
N ILE A 25 22.18 19.40 0.01
CA ILE A 25 22.04 19.78 -1.40
C ILE A 25 20.86 20.73 -1.58
N ILE A 26 19.69 20.40 -1.02
CA ILE A 26 18.48 21.24 -1.10
C ILE A 26 18.72 22.60 -0.44
N LYS A 27 19.36 22.62 0.74
CA LYS A 27 19.74 23.85 1.43
C LYS A 27 20.61 24.78 0.56
N LYS A 28 21.61 24.21 -0.13
CA LYS A 28 22.46 24.96 -1.06
C LYS A 28 21.69 25.59 -2.24
N PHE A 29 20.65 24.86 -2.73
CA PHE A 29 19.80 25.39 -3.79
C PHE A 29 18.90 26.52 -3.29
N ARG A 30 18.34 26.39 -2.08
CA ARG A 30 17.56 27.47 -1.43
C ARG A 30 18.39 28.72 -1.22
N GLU A 31 19.62 28.58 -0.69
CA GLU A 31 20.54 29.70 -0.47
C GLU A 31 20.88 30.46 -1.76
N LYS A 32 20.80 29.76 -2.91
CA LYS A 32 21.05 30.35 -4.24
C LYS A 32 19.76 30.74 -4.97
N SER A 33 18.60 30.61 -4.34
CA SER A 33 17.28 30.82 -4.95
C SER A 33 17.13 30.06 -6.28
N ASN A 34 17.66 28.83 -6.33
CA ASN A 34 17.63 27.99 -7.53
C ASN A 34 16.39 27.12 -7.54
N PHE A 35 15.27 27.73 -7.90
CA PHE A 35 13.95 27.11 -7.97
C PHE A 35 13.93 25.83 -8.81
N GLU A 36 14.49 25.88 -10.01
CA GLU A 36 14.49 24.74 -10.95
C GLU A 36 15.14 23.49 -10.33
N MET A 37 16.27 23.68 -9.63
CA MET A 37 16.95 22.57 -8.98
C MET A 37 16.20 22.03 -7.75
N ILE A 38 15.38 22.85 -7.10
CA ILE A 38 14.50 22.40 -6.01
C ILE A 38 13.35 21.54 -6.58
N CYS A 39 12.73 21.96 -7.68
CA CYS A 39 11.71 21.16 -8.39
C CYS A 39 12.28 19.83 -8.90
N PHE A 40 13.49 19.82 -9.44
CA PHE A 40 14.15 18.57 -9.85
C PHE A 40 14.49 17.66 -8.68
N SER A 41 14.76 18.24 -7.50
CA SER A 41 14.95 17.44 -6.29
C SER A 41 13.67 16.76 -5.87
N SER A 42 12.52 17.46 -5.90
CA SER A 42 11.22 16.83 -5.62
C SER A 42 10.87 15.74 -6.64
N GLN A 43 11.23 15.93 -7.92
CA GLN A 43 11.02 14.92 -8.96
C GLN A 43 11.80 13.62 -8.69
N ALA A 44 13.00 13.70 -8.09
CA ALA A 44 13.75 12.50 -7.72
C ALA A 44 13.01 11.66 -6.66
N PHE A 45 12.35 12.32 -5.72
CA PHE A 45 11.51 11.63 -4.73
C PHE A 45 10.24 11.05 -5.36
N ILE A 46 9.56 11.80 -6.23
CA ILE A 46 8.37 11.31 -6.96
C ILE A 46 8.71 10.04 -7.77
N ASN A 47 9.86 10.02 -8.45
CA ASN A 47 10.31 8.89 -9.26
C ASN A 47 10.67 7.64 -8.44
N LEU A 48 10.79 7.77 -7.13
CA LEU A 48 11.05 6.68 -6.19
C LEU A 48 9.85 6.43 -5.24
N TYR A 49 8.68 6.95 -5.58
CA TYR A 49 7.43 6.82 -4.82
C TYR A 49 7.48 7.43 -3.40
N GLU A 50 8.45 8.30 -3.12
CA GLU A 50 8.61 9.01 -1.85
C GLU A 50 7.82 10.34 -1.87
N PHE A 51 6.51 10.26 -2.07
CA PHE A 51 5.65 11.42 -2.33
C PHE A 51 5.56 12.39 -1.15
N SER A 52 5.55 11.88 0.07
CA SER A 52 5.51 12.71 1.30
C SER A 52 6.75 13.58 1.43
N GLU A 53 7.93 13.06 1.08
CA GLU A 53 9.18 13.84 1.10
C GLU A 53 9.21 14.86 -0.05
N ALA A 54 8.71 14.49 -1.23
CA ALA A 54 8.53 15.44 -2.33
C ALA A 54 7.64 16.63 -1.91
N LEU A 55 6.51 16.36 -1.25
CA LEU A 55 5.62 17.41 -0.75
C LEU A 55 6.27 18.29 0.31
N LYS A 56 7.02 17.74 1.26
CA LYS A 56 7.78 18.54 2.26
C LYS A 56 8.73 19.54 1.60
N ILE A 57 9.43 19.11 0.55
CA ILE A 57 10.33 19.98 -0.21
C ILE A 57 9.54 21.11 -0.88
N LEU A 58 8.46 20.79 -1.58
CA LEU A 58 7.65 21.74 -2.31
C LEU A 58 6.87 22.68 -1.37
N ASP A 59 6.30 22.20 -0.27
CA ASP A 59 5.64 23.02 0.74
C ASP A 59 6.56 24.09 1.31
N SER A 60 7.84 23.78 1.45
CA SER A 60 8.82 24.71 2.00
C SER A 60 9.06 25.96 1.13
N ILE A 61 8.71 25.92 -0.15
CA ILE A 61 8.86 27.02 -1.12
C ILE A 61 7.52 27.48 -1.72
N LYS A 62 6.42 26.88 -1.32
CA LYS A 62 5.07 27.13 -1.86
C LYS A 62 4.69 28.61 -1.87
N ASN A 63 4.95 29.31 -0.77
CA ASN A 63 4.59 30.73 -0.65
C ASN A 63 5.34 31.64 -1.64
N GLU A 64 6.55 31.26 -2.04
CA GLU A 64 7.38 32.04 -2.97
C GLU A 64 7.00 31.75 -4.43
N TYR A 65 6.66 30.50 -4.75
CA TYR A 65 6.55 30.02 -6.13
C TYR A 65 5.14 29.58 -6.55
N SER A 66 4.13 29.80 -5.72
CA SER A 66 2.74 29.41 -6.03
C SER A 66 2.18 30.02 -7.31
N GLU A 67 2.78 31.08 -7.86
CA GLU A 67 2.39 31.71 -9.13
C GLU A 67 3.23 31.23 -10.33
N ASN A 68 4.21 30.36 -10.12
CA ASN A 68 5.03 29.77 -11.18
C ASN A 68 4.35 28.49 -11.73
N GLY A 69 4.17 28.41 -13.05
CA GLY A 69 3.46 27.30 -13.69
C GLY A 69 4.17 25.95 -13.52
N GLU A 70 5.50 25.90 -13.58
CA GLU A 70 6.29 24.68 -13.39
C GLU A 70 6.25 24.21 -11.93
N PHE A 71 6.22 25.14 -10.98
CA PHE A 71 5.96 24.79 -9.59
C PHE A 71 4.58 24.17 -9.43
N CYS A 72 3.56 24.78 -10.03
CA CYS A 72 2.19 24.30 -9.92
C CYS A 72 2.06 22.84 -10.42
N ILE A 73 2.73 22.49 -11.52
CA ILE A 73 2.69 21.14 -12.06
C ILE A 73 3.42 20.13 -11.16
N CYS A 74 4.63 20.46 -10.68
CA CYS A 74 5.38 19.60 -9.77
C CYS A 74 4.61 19.36 -8.47
N TYR A 75 3.97 20.40 -7.92
CA TYR A 75 3.19 20.31 -6.70
C TYR A 75 1.90 19.51 -6.92
N ALA A 76 1.22 19.71 -8.05
CA ALA A 76 0.04 18.94 -8.41
C ALA A 76 0.34 17.46 -8.57
N MET A 77 1.45 17.11 -9.23
CA MET A 77 1.87 15.70 -9.39
C MET A 77 2.20 15.04 -8.04
N ALA A 78 2.89 15.75 -7.15
CA ALA A 78 3.19 15.24 -5.81
C ALA A 78 1.92 15.03 -4.99
N LEU A 79 0.95 15.96 -5.05
CA LEU A 79 -0.35 15.84 -4.39
C LEU A 79 -1.16 14.67 -4.96
N TYR A 80 -1.21 14.53 -6.29
CA TYR A 80 -1.96 13.48 -6.94
C TYR A 80 -1.46 12.09 -6.53
N ASN A 81 -0.14 11.88 -6.59
CA ASN A 81 0.47 10.62 -6.20
C ASN A 81 0.45 10.38 -4.65
N SER A 82 0.12 11.41 -3.86
CA SER A 82 -0.16 11.27 -2.42
C SER A 82 -1.67 11.13 -2.13
N ASN A 83 -2.46 10.70 -3.11
CA ASN A 83 -3.91 10.49 -2.97
C ASN A 83 -4.71 11.74 -2.52
N LYS A 84 -4.26 12.92 -2.96
CA LYS A 84 -4.89 14.22 -2.66
C LYS A 84 -5.42 14.85 -3.96
N GLU A 85 -6.23 14.10 -4.71
CA GLU A 85 -6.69 14.44 -6.06
C GLU A 85 -7.48 15.74 -6.12
N ASP A 86 -8.20 16.10 -5.08
CA ASP A 86 -8.94 17.37 -4.99
C ASP A 86 -8.01 18.57 -4.95
N LEU A 87 -6.97 18.52 -4.12
CA LEU A 87 -5.94 19.56 -4.07
C LEU A 87 -5.09 19.54 -5.36
N ALA A 88 -4.75 18.36 -5.85
CA ALA A 88 -4.00 18.21 -7.09
C ALA A 88 -4.73 18.86 -8.27
N LEU A 89 -6.05 18.67 -8.37
CA LEU A 89 -6.88 19.25 -9.42
C LEU A 89 -6.77 20.80 -9.45
N GLU A 90 -6.85 21.45 -8.29
CA GLU A 90 -6.71 22.91 -8.19
C GLU A 90 -5.35 23.40 -8.72
N TRP A 91 -4.28 22.66 -8.40
CA TRP A 91 -2.93 23.00 -8.84
C TRP A 91 -2.67 22.65 -10.31
N PHE A 92 -3.27 21.60 -10.86
CA PHE A 92 -3.24 21.33 -12.30
C PHE A 92 -3.98 22.42 -13.09
N GLU A 93 -5.16 22.85 -12.65
CA GLU A 93 -5.90 23.93 -13.26
C GLU A 93 -5.09 25.25 -13.19
N LYS A 94 -4.46 25.55 -12.08
CA LYS A 94 -3.56 26.69 -11.94
C LYS A 94 -2.35 26.61 -12.87
N ALA A 95 -1.72 25.45 -13.01
CA ALA A 95 -0.62 25.25 -13.97
C ALA A 95 -1.06 25.54 -15.41
N LYS A 96 -2.26 25.08 -15.79
CA LYS A 96 -2.87 25.36 -17.10
C LYS A 96 -3.10 26.85 -17.32
N GLU A 97 -3.62 27.58 -16.33
CA GLU A 97 -3.80 29.04 -16.37
C GLU A 97 -2.47 29.79 -16.55
N LYS A 98 -1.38 29.24 -16.02
CA LYS A 98 0.00 29.77 -16.17
C LYS A 98 0.64 29.38 -17.51
N GLY A 99 -0.08 28.70 -18.39
CA GLY A 99 0.34 28.39 -19.76
C GLY A 99 1.08 27.06 -19.93
N ILE A 100 1.18 26.24 -18.89
CA ILE A 100 1.74 24.88 -18.99
C ILE A 100 0.75 24.00 -19.73
N LYS A 101 1.20 23.38 -20.83
CA LYS A 101 0.36 22.51 -21.67
C LYS A 101 0.88 21.07 -21.68
N GLU A 102 2.17 20.90 -21.84
CA GLU A 102 2.84 19.62 -21.91
C GLU A 102 3.73 19.46 -20.67
N ILE A 103 3.85 18.24 -20.23
CA ILE A 103 4.72 17.85 -19.15
C ILE A 103 5.86 17.09 -19.81
N ASP A 104 7.02 17.77 -19.91
CA ASP A 104 8.23 17.11 -20.35
C ASP A 104 8.64 16.18 -19.24
N GLU A 105 8.59 14.84 -19.48
CA GLU A 105 9.23 13.87 -18.62
C GLU A 105 8.38 12.99 -17.70
N SER A 106 7.51 12.24 -18.26
CA SER A 106 7.36 10.92 -17.66
C SER A 106 8.23 9.93 -18.44
N SER A 107 9.22 9.38 -17.83
CA SER A 107 9.94 8.22 -18.33
C SER A 107 8.99 7.00 -18.44
N SER A 108 7.85 7.04 -17.79
CA SER A 108 6.81 6.02 -17.86
C SER A 108 5.79 6.32 -18.96
N LYS A 109 5.53 5.31 -19.81
CA LYS A 109 4.46 5.36 -20.82
C LYS A 109 3.04 5.44 -20.23
N TYR A 110 2.91 5.20 -18.93
CA TYR A 110 1.63 5.15 -18.21
C TYR A 110 1.21 6.51 -17.62
N TYR A 111 2.12 7.46 -17.50
CA TYR A 111 1.80 8.79 -16.99
C TYR A 111 1.26 9.71 -18.10
N PRO A 112 0.24 10.53 -17.81
CA PRO A 112 -0.24 11.55 -18.74
C PRO A 112 0.87 12.52 -19.16
N LYS A 113 0.90 12.87 -20.46
CA LYS A 113 1.92 13.77 -21.02
C LYS A 113 1.46 15.23 -21.13
N SER A 114 0.21 15.50 -20.81
CA SER A 114 -0.34 16.85 -20.83
C SER A 114 -1.08 17.18 -19.55
N VAL A 115 -1.14 18.48 -19.24
CA VAL A 115 -1.88 18.98 -18.06
C VAL A 115 -3.39 18.66 -18.20
N ASP A 116 -3.93 18.68 -19.42
CA ASP A 116 -5.35 18.36 -19.65
C ASP A 116 -5.68 16.89 -19.35
N GLU A 117 -4.78 15.97 -19.66
CA GLU A 117 -4.94 14.56 -19.32
C GLU A 117 -4.88 14.35 -17.80
N TRP A 118 -3.99 15.02 -17.10
CA TRP A 118 -3.93 14.98 -15.63
C TRP A 118 -5.19 15.56 -14.98
N ILE A 119 -5.70 16.70 -15.48
CA ILE A 119 -6.97 17.28 -15.01
C ILE A 119 -8.11 16.29 -15.21
N LYS A 120 -8.19 15.65 -16.40
CA LYS A 120 -9.21 14.62 -16.68
C LYS A 120 -9.12 13.46 -15.71
N ARG A 121 -7.91 12.99 -15.44
CA ARG A 121 -7.64 11.88 -14.54
C ARG A 121 -8.00 12.24 -13.09
N ALA A 122 -7.56 13.39 -12.57
CA ALA A 122 -7.93 13.85 -11.24
C ALA A 122 -9.45 14.02 -11.07
N LYS A 123 -10.16 14.53 -12.07
CA LYS A 123 -11.64 14.63 -12.06
C LYS A 123 -12.32 13.28 -12.04
N LEU A 124 -11.74 12.26 -12.65
CA LEU A 124 -12.27 10.90 -12.64
C LEU A 124 -12.13 10.24 -11.27
N TRP A 125 -10.96 10.40 -10.62
CA TRP A 125 -10.64 9.69 -9.39
C TRP A 125 -11.10 10.38 -8.11
N LYS A 126 -11.22 11.71 -8.11
CA LYS A 126 -11.74 12.46 -6.95
C LYS A 126 -13.05 11.92 -6.37
N PRO A 127 -14.14 11.67 -7.15
CA PRO A 127 -15.38 11.11 -6.62
C PRO A 127 -15.17 9.71 -6.02
N ARG A 128 -14.35 8.88 -6.64
CA ARG A 128 -14.05 7.51 -6.20
C ARG A 128 -13.27 7.49 -4.89
N ARG A 129 -12.35 8.43 -4.70
CA ARG A 129 -11.65 8.61 -3.44
C ARG A 129 -12.60 8.99 -2.31
N ILE A 130 -13.51 9.93 -2.55
CA ILE A 130 -14.53 10.34 -1.56
C ILE A 130 -15.45 9.16 -1.22
N GLU A 131 -15.81 8.33 -2.19
CA GLU A 131 -16.61 7.11 -1.99
C GLU A 131 -15.87 6.12 -1.09
N LYS A 132 -14.59 5.85 -1.37
CA LYS A 132 -13.72 5.02 -0.53
C LYS A 132 -13.65 5.54 0.91
N ASP A 133 -13.32 6.82 1.09
CA ASP A 133 -13.17 7.43 2.43
C ASP A 133 -14.47 7.34 3.24
N ASN A 134 -15.61 7.57 2.61
CA ASN A 134 -16.92 7.46 3.26
C ASN A 134 -17.25 6.02 3.64
N PHE A 135 -16.93 5.06 2.75
CA PHE A 135 -17.12 3.63 3.01
C PHE A 135 -16.26 3.16 4.19
N GLU A 136 -14.97 3.48 4.19
CA GLU A 136 -14.06 3.10 5.27
C GLU A 136 -14.45 3.72 6.62
N LYS A 137 -14.91 4.97 6.61
CA LYS A 137 -15.42 5.64 7.81
C LYS A 137 -16.66 4.94 8.37
N ASP A 138 -17.62 4.60 7.51
CA ASP A 138 -18.85 3.89 7.90
C ASP A 138 -18.52 2.50 8.48
N LEU A 139 -17.58 1.78 7.89
CA LEU A 139 -17.10 0.49 8.40
C LEU A 139 -16.46 0.63 9.79
N ARG A 140 -15.56 1.59 9.99
CA ARG A 140 -14.90 1.82 11.29
C ARG A 140 -15.93 2.18 12.39
N GLU A 141 -16.94 2.99 12.05
CA GLU A 141 -18.03 3.33 12.98
C GLU A 141 -18.90 2.12 13.34
N LYS A 142 -19.13 1.20 12.41
CA LYS A 142 -19.89 -0.05 12.63
C LYS A 142 -19.12 -1.06 13.45
N ARG A 143 -17.82 -1.20 13.19
CA ARG A 143 -16.91 -2.14 13.85
C ARG A 143 -16.91 -1.99 15.37
N ASN A 144 -16.86 -0.76 15.88
CA ASN A 144 -16.89 -0.47 17.32
C ASN A 144 -18.14 -1.04 18.05
N LYS A 145 -19.09 -1.63 17.32
CA LYS A 145 -20.34 -2.20 17.84
C LYS A 145 -20.43 -3.73 17.67
N LYS A 146 -19.49 -4.37 16.93
CA LYS A 146 -19.57 -5.79 16.59
C LYS A 146 -18.68 -6.61 17.55
N ILE A 147 -19.28 -7.55 18.28
CA ILE A 147 -18.57 -8.57 19.05
C ILE A 147 -18.51 -9.82 18.18
N ILE A 148 -17.29 -10.31 17.91
CA ILE A 148 -17.09 -11.56 17.15
C ILE A 148 -17.28 -12.70 18.13
N LEU A 149 -18.27 -13.56 17.87
CA LEU A 149 -18.62 -14.70 18.73
C LEU A 149 -18.19 -16.04 18.13
N ASP A 150 -18.03 -16.13 16.79
CA ASP A 150 -17.66 -17.37 16.11
C ASP A 150 -16.31 -17.22 15.41
N VAL A 151 -15.40 -18.15 15.71
CA VAL A 151 -14.05 -18.22 15.13
C VAL A 151 -13.90 -19.40 14.17
N ASN A 152 -14.96 -20.19 13.97
CA ASN A 152 -14.95 -21.36 13.10
C ASN A 152 -15.31 -20.95 11.67
N PHE A 153 -14.69 -21.64 10.72
CA PHE A 153 -14.98 -21.46 9.30
C PHE A 153 -15.95 -22.52 8.81
N ASP A 154 -16.89 -22.11 7.97
CA ASP A 154 -17.77 -23.05 7.30
C ASP A 154 -16.99 -23.96 6.34
N LYS A 155 -17.46 -25.20 6.18
CA LYS A 155 -16.82 -26.17 5.28
C LYS A 155 -16.78 -25.69 3.83
N GLU A 156 -17.79 -24.95 3.39
CA GLU A 156 -17.85 -24.39 2.03
C GLU A 156 -16.81 -23.27 1.83
N VAL A 157 -16.53 -22.47 2.88
CA VAL A 157 -15.45 -21.46 2.86
C VAL A 157 -14.10 -22.14 2.70
N LEU A 158 -13.85 -23.20 3.48
CA LEU A 158 -12.59 -23.95 3.46
C LEU A 158 -12.44 -24.85 2.23
N LYS A 159 -13.55 -25.19 1.57
CA LYS A 159 -13.55 -25.99 0.35
C LYS A 159 -12.83 -25.18 -0.74
N ASP A 160 -11.82 -25.79 -1.32
CA ASP A 160 -11.00 -25.21 -2.37
C ASP A 160 -10.31 -23.84 -2.01
N LEU A 161 -10.21 -23.54 -0.70
CA LEU A 161 -9.49 -22.35 -0.24
C LEU A 161 -8.00 -22.39 -0.64
N TRP A 162 -7.38 -23.57 -0.53
CA TRP A 162 -5.94 -23.75 -0.71
C TRP A 162 -5.60 -24.40 -2.05
N ASP A 163 -4.53 -23.94 -2.68
CA ASP A 163 -3.83 -24.68 -3.71
C ASP A 163 -2.82 -25.65 -3.05
N ASN A 164 -3.17 -26.93 -3.05
CA ASN A 164 -2.40 -27.97 -2.42
C ASN A 164 -1.45 -28.71 -3.39
N ASP A 165 -0.88 -27.98 -4.38
CA ASP A 165 0.23 -28.51 -5.19
C ASP A 165 1.39 -28.94 -4.27
N LYS A 166 2.12 -29.99 -4.66
CA LYS A 166 3.24 -30.53 -3.87
C LYS A 166 4.33 -29.52 -3.58
N TYR A 167 4.58 -28.60 -4.52
CA TYR A 167 5.57 -27.56 -4.34
C TYR A 167 5.10 -26.56 -3.27
N TYR A 168 3.83 -26.11 -3.35
CA TYR A 168 3.26 -25.17 -2.39
C TYR A 168 3.15 -25.75 -0.99
N LEU A 169 2.72 -27.01 -0.86
CA LEU A 169 2.72 -27.70 0.43
C LEU A 169 4.11 -27.78 1.06
N LYS A 170 5.15 -28.00 0.25
CA LYS A 170 6.52 -28.07 0.74
C LYS A 170 7.06 -26.71 1.17
N GLU A 171 6.86 -25.67 0.38
CA GLU A 171 7.50 -24.37 0.59
C GLU A 171 6.73 -23.45 1.54
N TYR A 172 5.39 -23.50 1.52
CA TYR A 172 4.53 -22.55 2.25
C TYR A 172 3.90 -23.14 3.51
N VAL A 173 3.57 -24.44 3.52
CA VAL A 173 2.82 -25.02 4.64
C VAL A 173 3.77 -25.49 5.75
N GLY A 174 3.59 -24.94 6.94
CA GLY A 174 4.34 -25.31 8.14
C GLY A 174 3.74 -26.53 8.85
N LYS A 175 4.44 -27.02 9.88
CA LYS A 175 3.89 -28.02 10.81
C LYS A 175 2.63 -27.48 11.50
N THR A 176 1.73 -28.35 11.91
CA THR A 176 0.57 -27.96 12.73
C THR A 176 1.05 -27.26 14.00
N PRO A 177 0.64 -26.00 14.24
CA PRO A 177 1.15 -25.21 15.36
C PRO A 177 0.53 -25.67 16.69
N THR A 178 1.33 -25.57 17.73
CA THR A 178 0.90 -25.69 19.12
C THR A 178 0.54 -24.33 19.72
N ASP A 179 -0.10 -24.30 20.88
CA ASP A 179 -0.40 -23.07 21.59
C ASP A 179 0.89 -22.31 21.99
N GLU A 180 2.00 -23.03 22.22
CA GLU A 180 3.30 -22.40 22.50
C GLU A 180 3.93 -21.77 21.25
N ASP A 181 3.72 -22.35 20.06
CA ASP A 181 4.17 -21.73 18.80
C ASP A 181 3.47 -20.38 18.60
N PHE A 182 2.16 -20.28 18.85
CA PHE A 182 1.43 -19.00 18.78
C PHE A 182 1.95 -17.97 19.80
N LYS A 183 2.14 -18.38 21.07
CA LYS A 183 2.67 -17.48 22.10
C LYS A 183 4.08 -16.97 21.79
N ASN A 184 4.90 -17.79 21.15
CA ASN A 184 6.26 -17.36 20.75
C ASN A 184 6.19 -16.27 19.68
N VAL A 185 5.33 -16.46 18.68
CA VAL A 185 5.09 -15.46 17.63
C VAL A 185 4.48 -14.18 18.20
N GLU A 186 3.46 -14.28 19.07
CA GLU A 186 2.84 -13.13 19.73
C GLU A 186 3.87 -12.33 20.56
N ARG A 187 4.77 -13.01 21.23
CA ARG A 187 5.85 -12.38 22.01
C ARG A 187 6.87 -11.70 21.09
N GLU A 188 7.23 -12.33 19.97
CA GLU A 188 8.18 -11.78 19.00
C GLU A 188 7.64 -10.51 18.32
N LEU A 189 6.39 -10.54 17.88
CA LEU A 189 5.76 -9.44 17.15
C LEU A 189 5.15 -8.36 18.06
N GLY A 190 4.87 -8.68 19.32
CA GLY A 190 4.24 -7.77 20.28
C GLY A 190 2.72 -7.59 20.07
N TYR A 191 2.07 -8.47 19.32
CA TYR A 191 0.63 -8.45 19.05
C TYR A 191 0.01 -9.80 19.37
N ARG A 192 -1.22 -9.78 19.90
CA ARG A 192 -2.04 -10.99 20.07
C ARG A 192 -2.66 -11.41 18.74
N LEU A 193 -2.44 -12.65 18.33
CA LEU A 193 -3.06 -13.19 17.10
C LEU A 193 -4.56 -13.40 17.28
N PRO A 194 -5.41 -13.07 16.28
CA PRO A 194 -6.83 -13.36 16.30
C PRO A 194 -7.11 -14.85 16.48
N GLU A 195 -8.14 -15.19 17.25
CA GLU A 195 -8.50 -16.60 17.45
C GLU A 195 -8.95 -17.27 16.13
N SER A 196 -9.57 -16.52 15.21
CA SER A 196 -9.90 -17.00 13.86
C SER A 196 -8.64 -17.31 13.04
N TYR A 197 -7.58 -16.48 13.12
CA TYR A 197 -6.31 -16.78 12.48
C TYR A 197 -5.69 -18.08 13.05
N LYS A 198 -5.64 -18.20 14.37
CA LYS A 198 -5.14 -19.41 15.03
C LYS A 198 -5.95 -20.66 14.63
N ALA A 199 -7.29 -20.52 14.52
CA ALA A 199 -8.16 -21.62 14.10
C ALA A 199 -7.82 -22.07 12.67
N LEU A 200 -7.64 -21.15 11.72
CA LEU A 200 -7.24 -21.49 10.36
C LEU A 200 -5.85 -22.13 10.31
N MET A 201 -4.87 -21.62 11.05
CA MET A 201 -3.50 -22.16 11.10
C MET A 201 -3.45 -23.58 11.71
N ARG A 202 -4.38 -23.94 12.59
CA ARG A 202 -4.51 -25.33 13.09
C ARG A 202 -5.07 -26.28 12.03
N ILE A 203 -5.83 -25.78 11.06
CA ILE A 203 -6.33 -26.58 9.92
C ILE A 203 -5.20 -26.74 8.90
N GLN A 204 -4.59 -25.64 8.45
CA GLN A 204 -3.41 -25.61 7.61
C GLN A 204 -2.55 -24.40 7.98
N ASN A 205 -1.28 -24.63 8.29
CA ASN A 205 -0.36 -23.60 8.77
C ASN A 205 0.30 -22.84 7.63
N GLY A 206 -0.46 -21.92 7.04
CA GLY A 206 -0.08 -21.17 5.85
C GLY A 206 -0.34 -21.93 4.54
N GLY A 207 -0.13 -21.24 3.42
CA GLY A 207 -0.31 -21.88 2.10
C GLY A 207 -0.69 -20.89 1.01
N VAL A 208 -0.55 -21.34 -0.24
CA VAL A 208 -1.01 -20.62 -1.43
C VAL A 208 -2.52 -20.76 -1.57
N LEU A 209 -3.18 -19.70 -1.97
CA LEU A 209 -4.62 -19.64 -2.13
C LEU A 209 -5.06 -20.04 -3.54
N ARG A 210 -6.17 -20.77 -3.63
CA ARG A 210 -6.96 -20.94 -4.85
C ARG A 210 -8.08 -19.89 -4.90
N LYS A 211 -8.77 -19.67 -3.77
CA LYS A 211 -9.65 -18.52 -3.59
C LYS A 211 -8.78 -17.31 -3.25
N ASN A 212 -8.28 -16.67 -4.27
CA ASN A 212 -7.18 -15.71 -4.20
C ASN A 212 -7.60 -14.27 -4.48
N THR A 213 -8.88 -13.98 -4.58
CA THR A 213 -9.42 -12.66 -4.90
C THR A 213 -10.32 -12.14 -3.79
N PHE A 214 -10.19 -10.86 -3.48
CA PHE A 214 -11.05 -10.13 -2.55
C PHE A 214 -11.66 -8.92 -3.27
N GLU A 215 -12.99 -8.86 -3.37
CA GLU A 215 -13.71 -7.77 -4.02
C GLU A 215 -13.75 -6.52 -3.13
N LEU A 216 -13.54 -5.36 -3.76
CA LEU A 216 -13.68 -4.06 -3.13
C LEU A 216 -15.00 -3.40 -3.57
N PRO A 217 -15.71 -2.71 -2.67
CA PRO A 217 -16.95 -2.01 -3.01
C PRO A 217 -16.72 -0.72 -3.81
N PHE A 218 -15.47 -0.44 -4.19
CA PHE A 218 -15.07 0.74 -4.97
C PHE A 218 -13.91 0.41 -5.90
N GLN A 219 -13.83 1.11 -7.00
CA GLN A 219 -12.76 0.94 -7.98
C GLN A 219 -11.50 1.70 -7.58
N ARG A 220 -10.36 1.03 -7.60
CA ARG A 220 -9.03 1.63 -7.42
C ARG A 220 -8.45 2.09 -8.75
N GLU A 221 -7.53 3.06 -8.71
CA GLU A 221 -6.99 3.67 -9.93
C GLU A 221 -6.20 2.68 -10.81
N TRP A 222 -5.37 1.87 -10.17
CA TRP A 222 -4.42 1.02 -10.88
C TRP A 222 -4.81 -0.46 -10.90
N THR A 223 -5.55 -0.93 -9.91
CA THR A 223 -5.82 -2.36 -9.67
C THR A 223 -7.29 -2.76 -9.81
N GLY A 224 -8.15 -1.80 -10.19
CA GLY A 224 -9.59 -2.08 -10.36
C GLY A 224 -10.35 -2.16 -9.04
N ASP A 225 -11.31 -3.06 -8.96
CA ASP A 225 -12.25 -3.27 -7.86
C ASP A 225 -11.98 -4.54 -7.03
N SER A 226 -10.83 -5.17 -7.24
CA SER A 226 -10.42 -6.36 -6.51
C SER A 226 -8.95 -6.35 -6.12
N ILE A 227 -8.57 -7.21 -5.18
CA ILE A 227 -7.19 -7.45 -4.75
C ILE A 227 -6.90 -8.94 -4.89
N ASN A 228 -5.82 -9.27 -5.61
CA ASN A 228 -5.33 -10.62 -5.73
C ASN A 228 -4.31 -10.92 -4.65
N ILE A 229 -4.40 -12.12 -4.06
CA ILE A 229 -3.60 -12.58 -2.93
C ILE A 229 -2.94 -13.88 -3.32
N VAL A 230 -1.64 -14.03 -3.07
CA VAL A 230 -0.90 -15.25 -3.39
C VAL A 230 -1.02 -16.27 -2.28
N SER A 231 -0.66 -15.86 -1.05
CA SER A 231 -0.60 -16.80 0.06
C SER A 231 -1.03 -16.17 1.38
N ILE A 232 -1.45 -17.03 2.32
CA ILE A 232 -1.57 -16.66 3.74
C ILE A 232 -0.33 -17.20 4.45
N TYR A 233 0.34 -16.34 5.19
CA TYR A 233 1.52 -16.68 5.97
C TYR A 233 1.15 -17.52 7.19
N GLY A 234 1.89 -18.60 7.39
CA GLY A 234 1.79 -19.44 8.59
C GLY A 234 2.64 -18.89 9.76
N VAL A 235 2.68 -19.65 10.86
CA VAL A 235 3.45 -19.31 12.08
C VAL A 235 4.75 -20.13 12.23
N ASP A 236 5.06 -21.02 11.29
CA ASP A 236 6.31 -21.79 11.32
C ASP A 236 7.47 -20.98 10.78
N SER A 237 8.30 -20.41 11.65
CA SER A 237 9.45 -19.56 11.29
C SER A 237 10.51 -20.27 10.44
N ASN A 238 10.46 -21.59 10.26
CA ASN A 238 11.33 -22.31 9.34
C ASN A 238 10.86 -22.21 7.88
N LYS A 239 9.67 -21.64 7.65
CA LYS A 239 9.16 -21.38 6.31
C LYS A 239 9.51 -19.95 5.89
N THR A 240 9.98 -19.80 4.67
CA THR A 240 10.31 -18.48 4.09
C THR A 240 9.10 -17.55 4.11
N TYR A 241 7.94 -18.05 3.68
CA TYR A 241 6.67 -17.33 3.65
C TYR A 241 5.86 -17.59 4.93
N SER A 242 6.29 -16.99 6.01
CA SER A 242 5.65 -17.08 7.32
C SER A 242 5.77 -15.74 8.05
N ILE A 243 4.87 -15.46 9.00
CA ILE A 243 4.84 -14.15 9.68
C ILE A 243 6.11 -13.80 10.44
N CYS A 244 6.92 -14.79 10.83
CA CYS A 244 8.26 -14.64 11.42
C CYS A 244 9.35 -15.33 10.58
N GLY A 245 9.09 -15.63 9.31
CA GLY A 245 10.05 -16.21 8.37
C GLY A 245 10.96 -15.18 7.71
N GLU A 246 11.72 -15.64 6.71
CA GLU A 246 12.64 -14.78 5.94
C GLU A 246 11.88 -13.63 5.26
N PHE A 247 10.74 -13.90 4.62
CA PHE A 247 9.83 -12.90 4.03
C PHE A 247 8.68 -12.54 5.00
N GLY A 248 8.97 -12.53 6.30
CA GLY A 248 8.03 -12.18 7.35
C GLY A 248 8.08 -10.70 7.75
N ASN A 249 7.41 -10.38 8.85
CA ASN A 249 7.20 -9.00 9.30
C ASN A 249 8.47 -8.18 9.47
N LYS A 250 9.58 -8.81 9.88
CA LYS A 250 10.84 -8.09 10.04
C LYS A 250 11.33 -7.49 8.73
N LEU A 251 11.29 -8.24 7.63
CA LEU A 251 11.65 -7.76 6.30
C LEU A 251 10.75 -6.57 5.89
N TRP A 252 9.44 -6.75 5.98
CA TRP A 252 8.49 -5.77 5.48
C TRP A 252 8.53 -4.46 6.27
N ILE A 253 8.65 -4.52 7.59
CA ILE A 253 8.65 -3.33 8.45
C ILE A 253 10.03 -2.67 8.50
N GLU A 254 11.12 -3.45 8.68
CA GLU A 254 12.45 -2.88 8.88
C GLU A 254 13.14 -2.49 7.57
N GLU A 255 13.00 -3.29 6.50
CA GLU A 255 13.71 -3.08 5.23
C GLU A 255 12.82 -2.38 4.20
N TRP A 256 11.59 -2.83 4.03
CA TRP A 256 10.63 -2.26 3.07
C TRP A 256 9.85 -1.07 3.61
N LYS A 257 9.99 -0.73 4.90
CA LYS A 257 9.40 0.45 5.54
C LYS A 257 7.87 0.47 5.57
N TYR A 258 7.23 -0.68 5.49
CA TYR A 258 5.79 -0.74 5.75
C TYR A 258 5.47 -0.15 7.14
N PRO A 259 4.34 0.53 7.29
CA PRO A 259 3.95 1.10 8.58
C PRO A 259 3.82 0.00 9.64
N ASN A 260 4.41 0.23 10.81
CA ASN A 260 4.34 -0.70 11.94
C ASN A 260 3.00 -0.57 12.67
N ILE A 261 1.91 -0.97 12.00
CA ILE A 261 0.54 -0.92 12.50
C ILE A 261 0.02 -2.29 12.94
N GLY A 262 0.80 -3.36 12.70
CA GLY A 262 0.37 -4.72 13.01
C GLY A 262 1.19 -5.80 12.31
N ILE A 263 0.53 -6.81 11.75
CA ILE A 263 1.15 -8.04 11.25
C ILE A 263 0.84 -8.23 9.76
N ALA A 264 1.87 -8.27 8.91
CA ALA A 264 1.75 -8.73 7.52
C ALA A 264 1.39 -10.21 7.50
N ILE A 265 0.26 -10.57 6.88
CA ILE A 265 -0.29 -11.93 6.89
C ILE A 265 -0.43 -12.55 5.51
N CYS A 266 -0.40 -11.76 4.43
CA CYS A 266 -0.48 -12.27 3.07
C CYS A 266 0.41 -11.45 2.15
N ASP A 267 0.98 -12.12 1.16
CA ASP A 267 1.61 -11.51 0.00
C ASP A 267 0.64 -11.43 -1.19
N THR A 268 0.99 -10.62 -2.15
CA THR A 268 0.26 -10.40 -3.38
C THR A 268 1.13 -10.72 -4.60
N PRO A 269 0.58 -10.79 -5.83
CA PRO A 269 1.37 -11.04 -7.03
C PRO A 269 2.42 -9.98 -7.36
N THR A 270 2.41 -8.84 -6.67
CA THR A 270 3.34 -7.72 -6.92
C THR A 270 4.74 -7.94 -6.36
N GLY A 271 4.97 -9.02 -5.60
CA GLY A 271 6.27 -9.35 -5.04
C GLY A 271 6.71 -8.43 -3.89
N GLY A 272 5.76 -7.87 -3.15
CA GLY A 272 6.00 -7.04 -1.97
C GLY A 272 5.74 -5.55 -2.16
N HIS A 273 5.31 -5.12 -3.36
CA HIS A 273 4.89 -3.72 -3.57
C HIS A 273 3.52 -3.42 -2.94
N ASP A 274 2.75 -4.44 -2.63
CA ASP A 274 1.57 -4.35 -1.78
C ASP A 274 1.41 -5.63 -0.93
N MET A 275 0.80 -5.50 0.25
CA MET A 275 0.71 -6.56 1.25
C MET A 275 -0.62 -6.46 2.02
N ILE A 276 -1.06 -7.59 2.59
CA ILE A 276 -2.23 -7.62 3.48
C ILE A 276 -1.78 -7.70 4.93
N PHE A 277 -2.35 -6.83 5.76
CA PHE A 277 -2.01 -6.70 7.18
C PHE A 277 -3.23 -6.92 8.09
N LEU A 278 -2.96 -7.46 9.27
CA LEU A 278 -3.81 -7.26 10.44
C LEU A 278 -3.45 -5.89 11.05
N ASP A 279 -4.38 -4.96 11.04
CA ASP A 279 -4.18 -3.60 11.53
C ASP A 279 -4.70 -3.44 12.96
N TYR A 280 -3.79 -3.16 13.89
CA TYR A 280 -4.06 -2.98 15.32
C TYR A 280 -4.15 -1.51 15.75
N SER A 281 -4.10 -0.56 14.83
CA SER A 281 -4.05 0.88 15.14
C SER A 281 -5.23 1.34 16.00
N ASP A 282 -6.43 0.81 15.73
CA ASP A 282 -7.66 1.21 16.43
C ASP A 282 -7.94 0.40 17.70
N CYS A 283 -7.47 -0.86 17.76
CA CYS A 283 -7.82 -1.78 18.84
C CYS A 283 -6.70 -2.01 19.87
N GLY A 284 -5.47 -1.59 19.53
CA GLY A 284 -4.28 -1.88 20.32
C GLY A 284 -3.81 -3.34 20.19
N PRO A 285 -2.61 -3.67 20.69
CA PRO A 285 -1.92 -4.93 20.43
C PRO A 285 -2.64 -6.18 20.97
N GLU A 286 -3.56 -6.03 21.93
CA GLU A 286 -4.35 -7.11 22.52
C GLU A 286 -5.78 -7.20 21.96
N GLY A 287 -6.17 -6.26 21.10
CA GLY A 287 -7.52 -6.19 20.52
C GLY A 287 -7.72 -7.09 19.32
N GLU A 288 -8.91 -7.05 18.75
CA GLU A 288 -9.23 -7.73 17.49
C GLU A 288 -8.92 -6.79 16.31
N PRO A 289 -7.92 -7.09 15.46
CA PRO A 289 -7.53 -6.22 14.36
C PRO A 289 -8.50 -6.31 13.19
N CYS A 290 -8.55 -5.26 12.39
CA CYS A 290 -9.12 -5.34 11.05
C CYS A 290 -8.09 -5.88 10.05
N VAL A 291 -8.56 -6.18 8.83
CA VAL A 291 -7.70 -6.54 7.72
C VAL A 291 -7.63 -5.39 6.74
N VAL A 292 -6.43 -5.03 6.37
CA VAL A 292 -6.15 -3.94 5.43
C VAL A 292 -5.18 -4.41 4.35
N HIS A 293 -5.28 -3.80 3.18
CA HIS A 293 -4.27 -3.84 2.15
C HIS A 293 -3.43 -2.58 2.23
N ILE A 294 -2.12 -2.68 2.04
CA ILE A 294 -1.19 -1.56 2.05
C ILE A 294 -0.42 -1.55 0.75
N ASP A 295 -0.53 -0.47 0.00
CA ASP A 295 0.13 -0.25 -1.28
C ASP A 295 1.38 0.63 -1.09
N GLN A 296 2.57 0.04 -1.22
CA GLN A 296 3.84 0.73 -1.06
C GLN A 296 4.08 1.75 -2.19
N GLU A 297 3.67 1.44 -3.41
CA GLU A 297 3.79 2.37 -4.54
C GLU A 297 2.83 3.56 -4.43
N GLY A 298 1.74 3.42 -3.68
CA GLY A 298 0.80 4.46 -3.32
C GLY A 298 1.17 5.24 -2.04
N ASP A 299 2.48 5.36 -1.69
CA ASP A 299 2.95 5.99 -0.44
C ASP A 299 2.38 5.30 0.82
N TYR A 300 2.34 3.97 0.78
CA TYR A 300 1.75 3.10 1.81
C TYR A 300 0.27 3.38 2.07
N GLU A 301 -0.48 3.65 1.00
CA GLU A 301 -1.92 3.82 1.09
C GLU A 301 -2.57 2.60 1.72
N ILE A 302 -3.35 2.83 2.79
CA ILE A 302 -4.08 1.80 3.48
C ILE A 302 -5.50 1.71 2.90
N THR A 303 -5.89 0.51 2.47
CA THR A 303 -7.25 0.19 2.02
C THR A 303 -7.85 -0.84 2.97
N TYR A 304 -8.98 -0.50 3.57
CA TYR A 304 -9.70 -1.39 4.47
C TYR A 304 -10.39 -2.52 3.68
N LEU A 305 -10.24 -3.76 4.15
CA LEU A 305 -10.84 -4.95 3.53
C LEU A 305 -11.97 -5.53 4.38
N ALA A 306 -11.68 -5.86 5.63
CA ALA A 306 -12.64 -6.56 6.48
C ALA A 306 -12.52 -6.18 7.96
N ASP A 307 -13.62 -6.32 8.71
CA ASP A 307 -13.69 -6.02 10.14
C ASP A 307 -12.76 -6.90 11.00
N ASN A 308 -12.43 -8.10 10.52
CA ASN A 308 -11.61 -9.09 11.21
C ASN A 308 -11.12 -10.13 10.21
N PHE A 309 -10.20 -11.00 10.66
CA PHE A 309 -9.62 -12.03 9.83
C PHE A 309 -10.64 -13.07 9.31
N LYS A 310 -11.68 -13.40 10.09
CA LYS A 310 -12.71 -14.34 9.63
C LYS A 310 -13.52 -13.77 8.47
N ASP A 311 -14.00 -12.53 8.61
CA ASP A 311 -14.75 -11.85 7.54
C ASP A 311 -13.91 -11.69 6.28
N PHE A 312 -12.59 -11.48 6.40
CA PHE A 312 -11.68 -11.48 5.28
C PHE A 312 -11.61 -12.82 4.56
N ILE A 313 -11.43 -13.92 5.28
CA ILE A 313 -11.39 -15.28 4.68
C ILE A 313 -12.74 -15.65 4.07
N ASP A 314 -13.85 -15.31 4.73
CA ASP A 314 -15.21 -15.58 4.22
C ASP A 314 -15.51 -14.79 2.92
N GLY A 315 -14.82 -13.68 2.67
CA GLY A 315 -14.96 -12.84 1.48
C GLY A 315 -14.06 -13.26 0.30
N LEU A 316 -13.20 -14.26 0.46
CA LEU A 316 -12.33 -14.72 -0.62
C LEU A 316 -13.07 -15.61 -1.62
N PHE A 317 -12.80 -15.38 -2.91
CA PHE A 317 -13.34 -16.19 -4.01
C PHE A 317 -12.25 -16.48 -5.06
N SER A 318 -12.57 -17.31 -6.07
CA SER A 318 -11.70 -17.60 -7.21
C SER A 318 -12.19 -16.86 -8.44
N ASP A 319 -11.31 -16.11 -9.12
CA ASP A 319 -11.65 -15.45 -10.40
C ASP A 319 -12.09 -16.46 -11.48
N GLU A 320 -11.64 -17.70 -11.39
CA GLU A 320 -12.05 -18.76 -12.34
C GLU A 320 -13.56 -19.09 -12.28
N GLU A 321 -14.26 -18.70 -11.21
CA GLU A 321 -15.72 -18.90 -11.09
C GLU A 321 -16.54 -17.87 -11.89
N TYR A 322 -15.92 -16.74 -12.31
CA TYR A 322 -16.61 -15.71 -13.11
C TYR A 322 -16.55 -15.96 -14.63
N GLU A 323 -15.62 -16.78 -15.13
CA GLU A 323 -15.52 -17.09 -16.57
C GLU A 323 -16.57 -18.09 -17.03
N ASP A 324 -17.20 -18.84 -16.12
CA ASP A 324 -18.20 -19.88 -16.46
C ASP A 324 -19.65 -19.38 -16.54
N GLU A 325 -19.96 -18.11 -16.21
CA GLU A 325 -21.32 -17.55 -16.28
C GLU A 325 -21.63 -16.81 -17.59
N ASP A 326 -20.63 -16.59 -18.48
CA ASP A 326 -20.79 -15.86 -19.75
C ASP A 326 -20.73 -16.74 -21.02
N ASP A 327 -20.88 -18.10 -20.93
CA ASP A 327 -20.99 -19.01 -22.08
C ASP A 327 -22.42 -19.50 -22.36
#